data_9d9d9ccc5415df09c8201d410022f383
#
_entry.id   9d9d9ccc5415df09c8201d410022f383
#
_cell.length_a   1.000
_cell.length_b   1.000
_cell.length_c   1.000
_cell.angle_alpha   90.00
_cell.angle_beta   90.00
_cell.angle_gamma   90.00
#
_symmetry.space_group_name_H-M   'P 1'
#
loop_
_entity.id
_entity.type
_entity.pdbx_description
1 polymer ?
#
loop_
_entity_poly.entity_id
_entity_poly.type
_entity_poly.pdbx_seq_one_letter_code
_entity_poly.pdbx_strand_id
1 'polypeptide(L)'
;AARSMFRQAAIDTWALTQFVTNNLEVDEASSPTGEPICFSTDKVGFFGHSQGGISGAIALAFDEDISSWVLSGAGGGLSITVLERKDPVDFEELIRFFTELPETETLSELHPLITLIQTAVDITDPINYAPSWNPRRESPAPNILVTSGCYDEQTPHFSASAMAVAGPRSRELLSSLI
;
A
#
# COMPACT_ATOMS: atom_id res chain seq x y z
N ALA A 1 17.23 3.32 5.12
CA ALA A 1 16.77 2.37 4.08
C ALA A 1 15.24 2.24 4.08
N ALA A 2 14.58 1.83 5.17
CA ALA A 2 13.12 1.61 5.21
C ALA A 2 12.29 2.84 4.81
N ARG A 3 12.68 4.04 5.24
CA ARG A 3 12.02 5.33 4.93
C ARG A 3 11.86 5.65 3.45
N SER A 4 12.67 5.06 2.59
CA SER A 4 12.66 5.37 1.15
C SER A 4 12.17 4.21 0.30
N MET A 5 12.18 3.00 0.84
CA MET A 5 11.95 1.77 0.08
C MET A 5 10.57 1.73 -0.56
N PHE A 6 9.50 1.93 0.21
CA PHE A 6 8.14 1.91 -0.33
C PHE A 6 7.86 3.07 -1.28
N ARG A 7 8.43 4.24 -1.01
CA ARG A 7 8.31 5.39 -1.91
C ARG A 7 9.06 5.16 -3.22
N GLN A 8 10.26 4.58 -3.16
CA GLN A 8 11.00 4.22 -4.37
C GLN A 8 10.22 3.20 -5.19
N ALA A 9 9.70 2.14 -4.56
CA ALA A 9 8.89 1.14 -5.24
C ALA A 9 7.59 1.73 -5.85
N ALA A 10 7.00 2.74 -5.22
CA ALA A 10 5.86 3.47 -5.78
C ALA A 10 6.24 4.29 -7.03
N ILE A 11 7.42 4.93 -7.00
CA ILE A 11 7.95 5.65 -8.17
C ILE A 11 8.30 4.67 -9.30
N ASP A 12 8.88 3.52 -8.97
CA ASP A 12 9.19 2.47 -9.94
C ASP A 12 7.91 1.92 -10.59
N THR A 13 6.82 1.78 -9.80
CA THR A 13 5.50 1.41 -10.31
C THR A 13 5.00 2.44 -11.33
N TRP A 14 5.04 3.71 -10.97
CA TRP A 14 4.65 4.80 -11.88
C TRP A 14 5.52 4.82 -13.15
N ALA A 15 6.83 4.67 -13.02
CA ALA A 15 7.73 4.63 -14.17
C ALA A 15 7.41 3.46 -15.10
N LEU A 16 7.06 2.29 -14.54
CA LEU A 16 6.60 1.14 -15.32
C LEU A 16 5.27 1.44 -16.03
N THR A 17 4.33 2.09 -15.35
CA THR A 17 3.07 2.53 -15.97
C THR A 17 3.34 3.44 -17.15
N GLN A 18 4.18 4.47 -16.95
CA GLN A 18 4.55 5.39 -18.04
C GLN A 18 5.20 4.65 -19.22
N PHE A 19 6.02 3.65 -18.94
CA PHE A 19 6.66 2.85 -19.97
C PHE A 19 5.63 2.05 -20.78
N VAL A 20 4.66 1.44 -20.13
CA VAL A 20 3.59 0.67 -20.79
C VAL A 20 2.63 1.58 -21.55
N THR A 21 2.21 2.71 -20.98
CA THR A 21 1.21 3.61 -21.56
C THR A 21 1.76 4.46 -22.71
N ASN A 22 3.09 4.60 -22.81
CA ASN A 22 3.74 5.27 -23.95
C ASN A 22 4.01 4.34 -25.15
N ASN A 23 3.12 3.37 -25.40
CA ASN A 23 3.16 2.45 -26.55
C ASN A 23 4.44 1.59 -26.59
N LEU A 24 4.76 0.96 -25.47
CA LEU A 24 5.82 -0.04 -25.45
C LEU A 24 5.50 -1.17 -26.43
N GLU A 25 6.41 -1.37 -27.36
CA GLU A 25 6.41 -2.51 -28.28
C GLU A 25 7.69 -3.30 -28.11
N VAL A 26 7.56 -4.62 -28.05
CA VAL A 26 8.71 -5.53 -28.11
C VAL A 26 8.71 -6.16 -29.49
N ASP A 27 9.72 -5.89 -30.27
CA ASP A 27 9.83 -6.43 -31.64
C ASP A 27 10.02 -7.96 -31.63
N GLU A 28 9.77 -8.59 -32.76
CA GLU A 28 9.90 -10.03 -32.95
C GLU A 28 11.26 -10.56 -32.55
N ALA A 29 12.33 -9.82 -32.84
CA ALA A 29 13.71 -10.24 -32.55
C ALA A 29 14.05 -10.22 -31.07
N SER A 30 13.42 -9.32 -30.30
CA SER A 30 13.61 -9.14 -28.85
C SER A 30 12.57 -9.93 -28.03
N SER A 31 11.52 -10.42 -28.68
CA SER A 31 10.44 -11.14 -28.00
C SER A 31 10.84 -12.58 -27.69
N PRO A 32 10.61 -13.04 -26.45
CA PRO A 32 10.89 -14.45 -26.07
C PRO A 32 9.93 -15.43 -26.76
N THR A 33 8.84 -14.96 -27.36
CA THR A 33 7.86 -15.78 -28.08
C THR A 33 8.13 -15.85 -29.57
N GLY A 34 9.04 -15.03 -30.11
CA GLY A 34 9.26 -14.89 -31.56
C GLY A 34 8.14 -14.17 -32.31
N GLU A 35 7.24 -13.49 -31.59
CA GLU A 35 6.16 -12.66 -32.12
C GLU A 35 6.22 -11.28 -31.46
N PRO A 36 5.88 -10.20 -32.14
CA PRO A 36 5.87 -8.87 -31.47
C PRO A 36 4.84 -8.80 -30.36
N ILE A 37 5.20 -8.10 -29.29
CA ILE A 37 4.33 -7.91 -28.12
C ILE A 37 3.94 -6.45 -28.04
N CYS A 38 2.64 -6.17 -28.06
CA CYS A 38 2.08 -4.84 -27.87
C CYS A 38 1.22 -4.82 -26.60
N PHE A 39 1.29 -3.72 -25.86
CA PHE A 39 0.51 -3.53 -24.64
C PHE A 39 -0.70 -2.64 -24.90
N SER A 40 -1.82 -2.93 -24.22
CA SER A 40 -2.96 -2.02 -24.19
C SER A 40 -2.63 -0.80 -23.35
N THR A 41 -2.77 0.38 -23.92
CA THR A 41 -2.45 1.65 -23.26
C THR A 41 -3.64 2.27 -22.53
N ASP A 42 -4.86 1.80 -22.84
CA ASP A 42 -6.13 2.32 -22.34
C ASP A 42 -6.75 1.45 -21.22
N LYS A 43 -6.17 0.29 -20.94
CA LYS A 43 -6.68 -0.68 -19.96
C LYS A 43 -5.57 -1.22 -19.06
N VAL A 44 -4.95 -0.33 -18.33
CA VAL A 44 -3.92 -0.70 -17.36
C VAL A 44 -4.55 -0.86 -15.98
N GLY A 45 -4.29 -1.99 -15.35
CA GLY A 45 -4.70 -2.29 -13.98
C GLY A 45 -3.49 -2.66 -13.13
N PHE A 46 -3.59 -2.40 -11.83
CA PHE A 46 -2.57 -2.75 -10.85
C PHE A 46 -3.08 -3.82 -9.89
N PHE A 47 -2.25 -4.80 -9.61
CA PHE A 47 -2.44 -5.75 -8.53
C PHE A 47 -1.19 -5.78 -7.66
N GLY A 48 -1.32 -5.39 -6.41
CA GLY A 48 -0.24 -5.46 -5.42
C GLY A 48 -0.62 -6.31 -4.22
N HIS A 49 0.28 -7.24 -3.84
CA HIS A 49 0.10 -8.06 -2.65
C HIS A 49 1.17 -7.74 -1.61
N SER A 50 0.79 -7.70 -0.32
CA SER A 50 1.69 -7.45 0.81
C SER A 50 2.51 -6.16 0.59
N GLN A 51 3.82 -6.20 0.56
CA GLN A 51 4.69 -5.05 0.26
C GLN A 51 4.34 -4.36 -1.06
N GLY A 52 3.94 -5.13 -2.09
CA GLY A 52 3.48 -4.58 -3.36
C GLY A 52 2.18 -3.79 -3.21
N GLY A 53 1.28 -4.22 -2.35
CA GLY A 53 0.07 -3.47 -2.00
C GLY A 53 0.35 -2.18 -1.23
N ILE A 54 1.32 -2.19 -0.32
CA ILE A 54 1.77 -0.99 0.41
C ILE A 54 2.36 0.04 -0.57
N SER A 55 3.25 -0.39 -1.46
CA SER A 55 3.85 0.49 -2.49
C SER A 55 2.81 0.98 -3.48
N GLY A 56 1.87 0.11 -3.88
CA GLY A 56 0.76 0.44 -4.76
C GLY A 56 -0.19 1.47 -4.14
N ALA A 57 -0.46 1.38 -2.85
CA ALA A 57 -1.28 2.36 -2.13
C ALA A 57 -0.66 3.77 -2.13
N ILE A 58 0.67 3.85 -2.14
CA ILE A 58 1.39 5.11 -2.31
C ILE A 58 1.32 5.57 -3.78
N ALA A 59 1.58 4.68 -4.73
CA ALA A 59 1.55 4.99 -6.17
C ALA A 59 0.18 5.50 -6.63
N LEU A 60 -0.90 4.89 -6.15
CA LEU A 60 -2.29 5.27 -6.44
C LEU A 60 -2.60 6.75 -6.15
N ALA A 61 -1.85 7.38 -5.24
CA ALA A 61 -2.05 8.78 -4.91
C ALA A 61 -1.58 9.76 -6.02
N PHE A 62 -0.80 9.29 -6.98
CA PHE A 62 -0.22 10.15 -8.03
C PHE A 62 -0.17 9.50 -9.42
N ASP A 63 -0.44 8.20 -9.54
CA ASP A 63 -0.53 7.53 -10.83
C ASP A 63 -1.94 7.71 -11.41
N GLU A 64 -2.03 8.42 -12.53
CA GLU A 64 -3.27 8.80 -13.16
C GLU A 64 -3.68 7.88 -14.32
N ASP A 65 -2.79 6.98 -14.74
CA ASP A 65 -2.97 6.16 -15.93
C ASP A 65 -3.55 4.78 -15.61
N ILE A 66 -3.53 4.39 -14.34
CA ILE A 66 -4.13 3.14 -13.87
C ILE A 66 -5.55 3.38 -13.39
N SER A 67 -6.52 2.75 -14.04
CA SER A 67 -7.95 2.92 -13.75
C SER A 67 -8.51 1.93 -12.72
N SER A 68 -7.79 0.85 -12.42
CA SER A 68 -8.24 -0.22 -11.52
C SER A 68 -7.10 -0.72 -10.65
N TRP A 69 -7.33 -0.74 -9.34
CA TRP A 69 -6.32 -1.10 -8.35
C TRP A 69 -6.82 -2.19 -7.40
N VAL A 70 -6.01 -3.21 -7.19
CA VAL A 70 -6.23 -4.22 -6.16
C VAL A 70 -5.07 -4.18 -5.18
N LEU A 71 -5.37 -3.86 -3.94
CA LEU A 71 -4.43 -3.79 -2.82
C LEU A 71 -4.75 -4.94 -1.86
N SER A 72 -3.99 -6.02 -1.96
CA SER A 72 -4.23 -7.26 -1.22
C SER A 72 -3.23 -7.42 -0.09
N GLY A 73 -3.70 -7.69 1.14
CA GLY A 73 -2.83 -7.84 2.30
C GLY A 73 -1.94 -6.61 2.53
N ALA A 74 -2.48 -5.43 2.28
CA ALA A 74 -1.80 -4.15 2.44
C ALA A 74 -2.48 -3.32 3.52
N GLY A 75 -1.73 -2.50 4.22
CA GLY A 75 -2.26 -1.65 5.28
C GLY A 75 -1.52 -0.32 5.41
N GLY A 76 -2.11 0.58 6.16
CA GLY A 76 -1.56 1.87 6.56
C GLY A 76 -1.76 2.08 8.05
N GLY A 77 -1.14 3.13 8.61
CA GLY A 77 -0.97 3.23 10.05
C GLY A 77 0.08 2.23 10.51
N LEU A 78 1.33 2.45 10.13
CA LEU A 78 2.41 1.49 10.38
C LEU A 78 2.63 1.22 11.88
N SER A 79 2.23 2.14 12.76
CA SER A 79 2.16 1.91 14.22
C SER A 79 1.24 0.74 14.59
N ILE A 80 0.09 0.59 13.90
CA ILE A 80 -0.83 -0.53 14.09
C ILE A 80 -0.12 -1.83 13.69
N THR A 81 0.53 -1.82 12.52
CA THR A 81 1.29 -2.99 12.05
C THR A 81 2.41 -3.35 13.03
N VAL A 82 3.11 -2.38 13.60
CA VAL A 82 4.18 -2.61 14.57
C VAL A 82 3.66 -3.26 15.85
N LEU A 83 2.47 -2.90 16.30
CA LEU A 83 1.89 -3.45 17.54
C LEU A 83 1.23 -4.82 17.35
N GLU A 84 0.64 -5.05 16.18
CA GLU A 84 -0.20 -6.23 15.98
C GLU A 84 0.46 -7.34 15.13
N ARG A 85 1.56 -7.03 14.44
CA ARG A 85 2.27 -8.02 13.63
C ARG A 85 2.98 -9.05 14.50
N LYS A 86 2.72 -10.34 14.23
CA LYS A 86 3.31 -11.47 14.97
C LYS A 86 4.20 -12.37 14.11
N ASP A 87 3.98 -12.43 12.79
CA ASP A 87 4.74 -13.28 11.87
C ASP A 87 5.43 -12.43 10.78
N PRO A 88 6.63 -12.73 10.33
CA PRO A 88 7.62 -13.69 10.87
C PRO A 88 8.36 -13.13 12.11
N VAL A 89 8.08 -11.91 12.51
CA VAL A 89 8.70 -11.21 13.65
C VAL A 89 7.62 -10.49 14.43
N ASP A 90 7.54 -10.76 15.72
CA ASP A 90 6.76 -9.95 16.66
C ASP A 90 7.51 -8.65 16.93
N PHE A 91 7.03 -7.57 16.34
CA PHE A 91 7.68 -6.26 16.50
C PHE A 91 7.51 -5.68 17.91
N GLU A 92 6.43 -5.98 18.61
CA GLU A 92 6.24 -5.55 19.97
C GLU A 92 7.30 -6.18 20.89
N GLU A 93 7.52 -7.50 20.76
CA GLU A 93 8.56 -8.22 21.50
C GLU A 93 9.96 -7.67 21.18
N LEU A 94 10.23 -7.43 19.89
CA LEU A 94 11.50 -6.87 19.45
C LEU A 94 11.76 -5.48 20.03
N ILE A 95 10.75 -4.61 20.07
CA ILE A 95 10.84 -3.28 20.66
C ILE A 95 11.14 -3.39 22.15
N ARG A 96 10.41 -4.24 22.86
CA ARG A 96 10.63 -4.47 24.30
C ARG A 96 12.04 -4.95 24.58
N PHE A 97 12.54 -5.86 23.77
CA PHE A 97 13.90 -6.39 23.90
C PHE A 97 14.97 -5.30 23.73
N PHE A 98 14.88 -4.46 22.70
CA PHE A 98 15.88 -3.42 22.45
C PHE A 98 15.77 -2.20 23.35
N THR A 99 14.60 -1.94 23.92
CA THR A 99 14.37 -0.75 24.75
C THR A 99 14.36 -1.08 26.25
N GLU A 100 14.50 -2.36 26.61
CA GLU A 100 14.43 -2.85 27.98
C GLU A 100 13.13 -2.43 28.70
N LEU A 101 12.04 -2.25 27.93
CA LEU A 101 10.74 -1.89 28.48
C LEU A 101 10.17 -3.02 29.33
N PRO A 102 9.72 -2.72 30.56
CA PRO A 102 9.14 -3.72 31.44
C PRO A 102 7.83 -4.25 30.86
N GLU A 103 7.52 -5.54 31.12
CA GLU A 103 6.26 -6.16 30.66
C GLU A 103 5.01 -5.48 31.23
N THR A 104 5.15 -4.78 32.35
CA THR A 104 4.06 -4.03 32.98
C THR A 104 3.70 -2.74 32.26
N GLU A 105 4.55 -2.27 31.36
CA GLU A 105 4.28 -1.08 30.56
C GLU A 105 3.50 -1.46 29.30
N THR A 106 2.34 -0.83 29.09
CA THR A 106 1.49 -1.11 27.93
C THR A 106 1.97 -0.31 26.73
N LEU A 107 2.34 -1.01 25.65
CA LEU A 107 2.56 -0.39 24.35
C LEU A 107 1.21 -0.19 23.65
N SER A 108 0.93 1.03 23.27
CA SER A 108 -0.24 1.41 22.47
C SER A 108 0.20 2.39 21.37
N GLU A 109 -0.67 2.70 20.43
CA GLU A 109 -0.38 3.68 19.36
C GLU A 109 -0.02 5.06 19.92
N LEU A 110 -0.49 5.39 21.13
CA LEU A 110 -0.20 6.65 21.81
C LEU A 110 1.07 6.60 22.68
N HIS A 111 1.70 5.44 22.80
CA HIS A 111 2.94 5.33 23.56
C HIS A 111 4.04 6.18 22.91
N PRO A 112 4.84 6.97 23.67
CA PRO A 112 5.84 7.88 23.10
C PRO A 112 6.82 7.20 22.13
N LEU A 113 7.22 5.97 22.45
CA LEU A 113 8.12 5.20 21.59
C LEU A 113 7.45 4.81 20.26
N ILE A 114 6.20 4.37 20.29
CA ILE A 114 5.43 4.03 19.08
C ILE A 114 5.18 5.29 18.26
N THR A 115 4.87 6.41 18.88
CA THR A 115 4.74 7.71 18.21
C THR A 115 6.05 8.13 17.53
N LEU A 116 7.19 7.89 18.17
CA LEU A 116 8.51 8.16 17.58
C LEU A 116 8.76 7.26 16.36
N ILE A 117 8.44 5.97 16.45
CA ILE A 117 8.55 5.02 15.34
C ILE A 117 7.65 5.46 14.18
N GLN A 118 6.37 5.78 14.46
CA GLN A 118 5.45 6.30 13.45
C GLN A 118 6.00 7.55 12.77
N THR A 119 6.50 8.51 13.54
CA THR A 119 7.10 9.74 13.00
C THR A 119 8.28 9.43 12.06
N ALA A 120 9.08 8.42 12.39
CA ALA A 120 10.22 8.03 11.57
C ALA A 120 9.82 7.42 10.23
N VAL A 121 8.67 6.72 10.16
CA VAL A 121 8.18 6.03 8.96
C VAL A 121 7.01 6.74 8.28
N ASP A 122 6.50 7.80 8.86
CA ASP A 122 5.29 8.51 8.44
C ASP A 122 5.29 8.92 6.97
N ILE A 123 6.45 9.36 6.48
CA ILE A 123 6.64 9.74 5.06
C ILE A 123 6.44 8.58 4.07
N THR A 124 6.46 7.34 4.54
CA THR A 124 6.29 6.13 3.73
C THR A 124 5.04 5.34 4.13
N ASP A 125 4.24 5.86 5.06
CA ASP A 125 3.02 5.22 5.50
C ASP A 125 1.89 5.45 4.48
N PRO A 126 1.29 4.40 3.91
CA PRO A 126 0.19 4.50 2.95
C PRO A 126 -1.01 5.29 3.45
N ILE A 127 -1.26 5.33 4.75
CA ILE A 127 -2.41 6.05 5.32
C ILE A 127 -2.37 7.55 4.97
N ASN A 128 -1.18 8.12 4.83
CA ASN A 128 -0.99 9.52 4.49
C ASN A 128 -1.26 9.83 3.00
N TYR A 129 -1.24 8.81 2.16
CA TYR A 129 -1.51 8.89 0.72
C TYR A 129 -2.95 8.54 0.38
N ALA A 130 -3.62 7.75 1.22
CA ALA A 130 -4.98 7.29 0.99
C ALA A 130 -5.99 8.41 0.71
N PRO A 131 -5.97 9.58 1.37
CA PRO A 131 -6.87 10.70 1.03
C PRO A 131 -6.72 11.22 -0.41
N SER A 132 -5.60 10.91 -1.06
CA SER A 132 -5.27 11.34 -2.42
C SER A 132 -5.45 10.25 -3.48
N TRP A 133 -6.15 9.16 -3.19
CA TRP A 133 -6.39 8.05 -4.12
C TRP A 133 -7.31 8.37 -5.32
N ASN A 134 -7.70 9.59 -5.47
CA ASN A 134 -8.27 10.13 -6.69
C ASN A 134 -7.48 11.39 -7.07
N PRO A 135 -6.29 11.24 -7.66
CA PRO A 135 -5.36 12.35 -7.86
C PRO A 135 -5.94 13.44 -8.76
N ARG A 136 -6.69 13.07 -9.78
CA ARG A 136 -7.36 14.05 -10.69
C ARG A 136 -8.57 14.71 -10.06
N ARG A 137 -9.15 14.14 -9.00
CA ARG A 137 -10.46 14.52 -8.44
C ARG A 137 -11.58 14.61 -9.48
N GLU A 138 -11.42 13.84 -10.55
CA GLU A 138 -12.31 13.78 -11.70
C GLU A 138 -13.15 12.51 -11.66
N SER A 139 -14.18 12.47 -12.48
CA SER A 139 -15.03 11.31 -12.68
C SER A 139 -14.74 10.73 -14.08
N PRO A 140 -14.56 9.40 -14.21
CA PRO A 140 -14.67 8.41 -13.15
C PRO A 140 -13.42 8.36 -12.28
N ALA A 141 -13.62 8.22 -10.96
CA ALA A 141 -12.54 7.90 -10.03
C ALA A 141 -11.99 6.49 -10.31
N PRO A 142 -10.73 6.19 -9.93
CA PRO A 142 -10.19 4.85 -10.09
C PRO A 142 -11.00 3.84 -9.26
N ASN A 143 -11.15 2.61 -9.79
CA ASN A 143 -11.75 1.52 -9.05
C ASN A 143 -10.71 0.94 -8.08
N ILE A 144 -11.02 0.89 -6.80
CA ILE A 144 -10.10 0.43 -5.78
C ILE A 144 -10.73 -0.71 -5.00
N LEU A 145 -10.05 -1.86 -4.96
CA LEU A 145 -10.40 -2.98 -4.11
C LEU A 145 -9.28 -3.21 -3.09
N VAL A 146 -9.61 -3.10 -1.82
CA VAL A 146 -8.72 -3.46 -0.71
C VAL A 146 -9.19 -4.79 -0.15
N THR A 147 -8.29 -5.77 -0.04
CA THR A 147 -8.57 -7.07 0.56
C THR A 147 -7.59 -7.37 1.69
N SER A 148 -8.09 -7.98 2.77
CA SER A 148 -7.28 -8.37 3.92
C SER A 148 -7.81 -9.68 4.50
N GLY A 149 -6.90 -10.52 5.00
CA GLY A 149 -7.25 -11.70 5.77
C GLY A 149 -7.63 -11.32 7.21
N CYS A 150 -8.71 -11.90 7.74
CA CYS A 150 -9.12 -11.64 9.14
C CYS A 150 -8.09 -12.09 10.17
N TYR A 151 -7.23 -13.05 9.79
CA TYR A 151 -6.17 -13.61 10.62
C TYR A 151 -4.78 -13.39 10.00
N ASP A 152 -4.61 -12.28 9.29
CA ASP A 152 -3.33 -11.93 8.71
C ASP A 152 -2.39 -11.41 9.82
N GLU A 153 -1.41 -12.24 10.18
CA GLU A 153 -0.41 -11.93 11.20
C GLU A 153 0.75 -11.08 10.68
N GLN A 154 0.85 -10.89 9.36
CA GLN A 154 1.90 -10.10 8.72
C GLN A 154 1.45 -8.67 8.42
N THR A 155 0.22 -8.52 7.92
CA THR A 155 -0.41 -7.22 7.70
C THR A 155 -1.79 -7.24 8.37
N PRO A 156 -1.87 -6.90 9.66
CA PRO A 156 -3.10 -7.01 10.44
C PRO A 156 -4.27 -6.29 9.78
N HIS A 157 -5.46 -6.91 9.82
CA HIS A 157 -6.64 -6.37 9.14
C HIS A 157 -7.06 -4.97 9.62
N PHE A 158 -6.73 -4.60 10.85
CA PHE A 158 -6.96 -3.23 11.37
C PHE A 158 -6.14 -2.19 10.61
N SER A 159 -4.91 -2.53 10.23
CA SER A 159 -4.06 -1.68 9.40
C SER A 159 -4.66 -1.48 7.99
N ALA A 160 -5.18 -2.55 7.38
CA ALA A 160 -5.89 -2.47 6.10
C ALA A 160 -7.18 -1.64 6.21
N SER A 161 -7.94 -1.83 7.28
CA SER A 161 -9.16 -1.08 7.56
C SER A 161 -8.89 0.41 7.78
N ALA A 162 -7.85 0.75 8.54
CA ALA A 162 -7.45 2.13 8.78
C ALA A 162 -7.09 2.84 7.46
N MET A 163 -6.33 2.18 6.59
CA MET A 163 -5.97 2.68 5.28
C MET A 163 -7.21 2.89 4.37
N ALA A 164 -8.12 1.92 4.34
CA ALA A 164 -9.34 2.01 3.55
C ALA A 164 -10.28 3.14 4.03
N VAL A 165 -10.38 3.36 5.35
CA VAL A 165 -11.16 4.46 5.94
C VAL A 165 -10.55 5.82 5.64
N ALA A 166 -9.22 5.90 5.56
CA ALA A 166 -8.52 7.13 5.20
C ALA A 166 -8.68 7.50 3.71
N GLY A 167 -9.00 6.53 2.86
CA GLY A 167 -9.23 6.73 1.43
C GLY A 167 -10.47 7.56 1.11
N PRO A 168 -10.62 8.01 -0.14
CA PRO A 168 -11.78 8.76 -0.57
C PRO A 168 -13.05 7.90 -0.39
N ARG A 169 -14.00 8.40 0.37
CA ARG A 169 -15.27 7.71 0.60
C ARG A 169 -16.08 7.66 -0.69
N SER A 170 -16.18 6.49 -1.31
CA SER A 170 -17.26 6.24 -2.24
C SER A 170 -18.57 6.19 -1.43
N ARG A 171 -19.57 6.99 -1.79
CA ARG A 171 -20.88 7.01 -1.12
C ARG A 171 -21.60 5.65 -1.15
N GLU A 172 -21.15 4.71 -1.96
CA GLU A 172 -21.79 3.41 -2.16
C GLU A 172 -21.31 2.30 -1.22
N LEU A 173 -20.13 2.40 -0.62
CA LEU A 173 -19.60 1.34 0.25
C LEU A 173 -20.19 1.31 1.67
N LEU A 174 -20.88 2.37 2.12
CA LEU A 174 -21.48 2.41 3.46
C LEU A 174 -22.91 1.83 3.53
N SER A 175 -23.54 1.53 2.40
CA SER A 175 -24.90 0.95 2.38
C SER A 175 -24.93 -0.58 2.39
N SER A 176 -23.80 -1.27 2.29
CA SER A 176 -23.71 -2.73 2.25
C SER A 176 -23.10 -3.38 3.50
N LEU A 177 -22.79 -2.58 4.53
CA LEU A 177 -22.19 -3.04 5.79
C LEU A 177 -23.09 -2.81 7.03
N ILE A 178 -24.40 -2.55 6.81
CA ILE A 178 -25.41 -2.46 7.88
C ILE A 178 -26.41 -3.61 7.71
#